data_03b9ffd2d0ffd1e36b89043d3957b330
#
_entry.id   03b9ffd2d0ffd1e36b89043d3957b330
#
_cell.length_a   1.000
_cell.length_b   1.000
_cell.length_c   1.000
_cell.angle_alpha   90.00
_cell.angle_beta   90.00
_cell.angle_gamma   90.00
#
_symmetry.space_group_name_H-M   'P 1'
#
loop_
_entity.id
_entity.type
_entity.pdbx_description
1 polymer ?
#
loop_
_entity_poly.entity_id
_entity_poly.type
_entity_poly.pdbx_seq_one_letter_code
_entity_poly.pdbx_strand_id
1 'polypeptide(L)'
;LTAPSGAFPSLASFQALQGATASVGFASLQRSLANSLLFACLSTLLALVVGFLFAYAVARGGWRALDQASLLPLATSPITLAFGYLLAYPALVTSFWGIPLAHALLAFPFVARTLLPAMRALPPGQLEAAATLGASPGRALWRVELPLLRPALVTAAAFAFAISMGEFGATLLLVRSEYATLPVAIYDRLGRPGAAMYGQALALAVVLMLLTALVMLLLQRRGRSEF
;
A
#
# COMPACT_ATOMS: atom_id res chain seq x y z
N LEU A 1 -25.93 13.79 -16.11
CA LEU A 1 -24.55 14.32 -16.05
C LEU A 1 -23.85 13.89 -17.33
N THR A 2 -24.06 14.62 -18.41
CA THR A 2 -23.34 14.43 -19.66
C THR A 2 -21.93 14.99 -19.49
N ALA A 3 -20.91 14.14 -19.68
CA ALA A 3 -19.53 14.59 -19.73
C ALA A 3 -19.41 15.70 -20.80
N PRO A 4 -18.78 16.83 -20.50
CA PRO A 4 -18.60 17.90 -21.49
C PRO A 4 -17.79 17.33 -22.67
N SER A 5 -18.22 17.65 -23.88
CA SER A 5 -17.53 17.28 -25.12
C SER A 5 -16.07 17.76 -25.04
N GLY A 6 -15.12 16.85 -24.96
CA GLY A 6 -13.70 17.14 -24.73
C GLY A 6 -13.11 16.54 -23.44
N ALA A 7 -13.85 15.73 -22.70
CA ALA A 7 -13.49 15.19 -21.38
C ALA A 7 -12.51 14.00 -21.40
N PHE A 8 -11.87 13.70 -22.52
CA PHE A 8 -10.80 12.68 -22.54
C PHE A 8 -9.48 13.31 -22.08
N PRO A 9 -8.61 12.56 -21.38
CA PRO A 9 -7.29 13.03 -21.01
C PRO A 9 -6.53 13.39 -22.28
N SER A 10 -6.38 14.69 -22.52
CA SER A 10 -5.64 15.23 -23.67
C SER A 10 -4.22 15.58 -23.23
N LEU A 11 -3.28 15.66 -24.17
CA LEU A 11 -1.93 16.15 -23.89
C LEU A 11 -1.95 17.54 -23.22
N ALA A 12 -2.93 18.38 -23.57
CA ALA A 12 -3.15 19.67 -22.93
C ALA A 12 -3.47 19.56 -21.44
N SER A 13 -4.21 18.51 -21.01
CA SER A 13 -4.49 18.24 -19.58
C SER A 13 -3.23 17.90 -18.81
N PHE A 14 -2.30 17.14 -19.40
CA PHE A 14 -1.00 16.83 -18.78
C PHE A 14 -0.08 18.06 -18.72
N GLN A 15 -0.06 18.88 -19.76
CA GLN A 15 0.69 20.16 -19.77
C GLN A 15 0.15 21.13 -18.72
N ALA A 16 -1.16 21.24 -18.59
CA ALA A 16 -1.81 22.06 -17.57
C ALA A 16 -1.47 21.60 -16.14
N LEU A 17 -1.25 20.30 -15.91
CA LEU A 17 -0.78 19.77 -14.61
C LEU A 17 0.64 20.22 -14.26
N GLN A 18 1.53 20.40 -15.26
CA GLN A 18 2.90 20.86 -15.05
C GLN A 18 2.96 22.37 -14.81
N GLY A 19 2.10 23.15 -15.46
CA GLY A 19 2.02 24.61 -15.33
C GLY A 19 1.23 25.10 -14.11
N ALA A 20 0.46 24.24 -13.46
CA ALA A 20 -0.28 24.57 -12.25
C ALA A 20 0.68 24.64 -11.06
N THR A 21 1.45 25.73 -11.00
CA THR A 21 2.07 26.19 -9.75
C THR A 21 0.98 26.29 -8.69
N ALA A 22 1.30 25.89 -7.47
CA ALA A 22 0.43 25.77 -6.30
C ALA A 22 -0.42 27.01 -6.01
N SER A 23 -1.37 27.31 -6.86
CA SER A 23 -2.39 28.32 -6.64
C SER A 23 -3.65 27.63 -6.13
N VAL A 24 -3.85 27.78 -4.82
CA VAL A 24 -5.11 27.53 -4.10
C VAL A 24 -5.61 26.06 -4.16
N GLY A 25 -5.19 25.25 -3.20
CA GLY A 25 -5.65 23.87 -3.00
C GLY A 25 -4.49 22.91 -2.77
N PHE A 26 -4.77 21.64 -2.68
CA PHE A 26 -3.79 20.59 -2.40
C PHE A 26 -2.59 20.57 -3.38
N ALA A 27 -1.48 20.04 -2.90
CA ALA A 27 -0.13 20.03 -3.48
C ALA A 27 -0.03 19.89 -5.01
N SER A 28 1.03 20.44 -5.58
CA SER A 28 1.42 20.23 -6.99
C SER A 28 1.45 18.74 -7.34
N LEU A 29 1.28 18.39 -8.64
CA LEU A 29 1.39 17.01 -9.13
C LEU A 29 2.62 16.29 -8.57
N GLN A 30 3.78 16.94 -8.59
CA GLN A 30 5.03 16.36 -8.13
C GLN A 30 5.00 16.00 -6.64
N ARG A 31 4.42 16.85 -5.79
CA ARG A 31 4.27 16.57 -4.36
C ARG A 31 3.29 15.42 -4.11
N SER A 32 2.13 15.44 -4.76
CA SER A 32 1.14 14.36 -4.60
C SER A 32 1.69 13.02 -5.09
N LEU A 33 2.49 13.02 -6.15
CA LEU A 33 3.18 11.83 -6.65
C LEU A 33 4.23 11.34 -5.65
N ALA A 34 5.10 12.24 -5.19
CA ALA A 34 6.14 11.91 -4.21
C ALA A 34 5.54 11.40 -2.89
N ASN A 35 4.49 12.05 -2.40
CA ASN A 35 3.78 11.62 -1.18
C ASN A 35 3.15 10.25 -1.36
N SER A 36 2.45 10.00 -2.48
CA SER A 36 1.86 8.69 -2.76
C SER A 36 2.90 7.58 -2.78
N LEU A 37 4.03 7.79 -3.47
CA LEU A 37 5.12 6.82 -3.53
C LEU A 37 5.76 6.61 -2.15
N LEU A 38 6.06 7.68 -1.43
CA LEU A 38 6.67 7.62 -0.12
C LEU A 38 5.79 6.87 0.88
N PHE A 39 4.50 7.24 0.95
CA PHE A 39 3.56 6.57 1.85
C PHE A 39 3.30 5.13 1.44
N ALA A 40 3.20 4.83 0.14
CA ALA A 40 3.06 3.46 -0.32
C ALA A 40 4.28 2.60 0.02
N CYS A 41 5.50 3.12 -0.13
CA CYS A 41 6.72 2.41 0.26
C CYS A 41 6.79 2.17 1.76
N LEU A 42 6.53 3.21 2.58
CA LEU A 42 6.55 3.09 4.05
C LEU A 42 5.47 2.14 4.56
N SER A 43 4.25 2.27 4.06
CA SER A 43 3.13 1.39 4.41
C SER A 43 3.39 -0.06 4.02
N THR A 44 3.96 -0.27 2.83
CA THR A 44 4.36 -1.61 2.37
C THR A 44 5.40 -2.23 3.28
N LEU A 45 6.43 -1.46 3.65
CA LEU A 45 7.47 -1.94 4.57
C LEU A 45 6.89 -2.30 5.94
N LEU A 46 6.07 -1.42 6.51
CA LEU A 46 5.40 -1.66 7.79
C LEU A 46 4.47 -2.88 7.73
N ALA A 47 3.64 -2.98 6.68
CA ALA A 47 2.74 -4.10 6.49
C ALA A 47 3.49 -5.42 6.31
N LEU A 48 4.61 -5.42 5.58
CA LEU A 48 5.46 -6.60 5.41
C LEU A 48 6.08 -7.04 6.73
N VAL A 49 6.64 -6.11 7.52
CA VAL A 49 7.25 -6.44 8.81
C VAL A 49 6.22 -7.01 9.76
N VAL A 50 5.10 -6.30 9.98
CA VAL A 50 4.05 -6.72 10.90
C VAL A 50 3.37 -8.00 10.41
N GLY A 51 3.04 -8.06 9.10
CA GLY A 51 2.39 -9.20 8.48
C GLY A 51 3.28 -10.46 8.48
N PHE A 52 4.59 -10.30 8.26
CA PHE A 52 5.54 -11.39 8.38
C PHE A 52 5.63 -11.93 9.80
N LEU A 53 5.83 -11.05 10.79
CA LEU A 53 5.89 -11.44 12.20
C LEU A 53 4.61 -12.14 12.65
N PHE A 54 3.47 -11.61 12.23
CA PHE A 54 2.18 -12.23 12.51
C PHE A 54 2.04 -13.60 11.84
N ALA A 55 2.30 -13.71 10.54
CA ALA A 55 2.21 -14.97 9.81
C ALA A 55 3.18 -16.03 10.38
N TYR A 56 4.39 -15.60 10.76
CA TYR A 56 5.39 -16.46 11.40
C TYR A 56 4.89 -16.98 12.75
N ALA A 57 4.36 -16.11 13.61
CA ALA A 57 3.81 -16.49 14.90
C ALA A 57 2.64 -17.48 14.76
N VAL A 58 1.72 -17.23 13.82
CA VAL A 58 0.56 -18.10 13.56
C VAL A 58 0.99 -19.45 12.95
N ALA A 59 1.95 -19.43 12.01
CA ALA A 59 2.45 -20.65 11.37
C ALA A 59 3.13 -21.59 12.37
N ARG A 60 3.89 -21.04 13.31
CA ARG A 60 4.65 -21.80 14.32
C ARG A 60 3.81 -22.13 15.56
N GLY A 61 2.94 -21.22 15.99
CA GLY A 61 2.13 -21.35 17.21
C GLY A 61 0.81 -22.10 17.05
N GLY A 62 0.35 -22.34 15.82
CA GLY A 62 -0.92 -23.04 15.55
C GLY A 62 -2.17 -22.25 16.01
N TRP A 63 -2.08 -20.97 16.25
CA TRP A 63 -3.11 -20.12 16.85
C TRP A 63 -4.22 -19.74 15.85
N ARG A 64 -5.20 -20.65 15.70
CA ARG A 64 -6.34 -20.46 14.78
C ARG A 64 -7.15 -19.18 15.04
N ALA A 65 -7.31 -18.82 16.30
CA ALA A 65 -8.04 -17.60 16.68
C ALA A 65 -7.35 -16.33 16.15
N LEU A 66 -6.02 -16.25 16.24
CA LEU A 66 -5.24 -15.15 15.67
C LEU A 66 -5.33 -15.11 14.14
N ASP A 67 -5.31 -16.30 13.50
CA ASP A 67 -5.48 -16.39 12.05
C ASP A 67 -6.82 -15.73 11.61
N GLN A 68 -7.91 -16.02 12.30
CA GLN A 68 -9.20 -15.39 12.06
C GLN A 68 -9.20 -13.89 12.40
N ALA A 69 -8.57 -13.49 13.50
CA ALA A 69 -8.48 -12.09 13.92
C ALA A 69 -7.74 -11.21 12.90
N SER A 70 -6.86 -11.78 12.06
CA SER A 70 -6.18 -11.03 11.00
C SER A 70 -7.14 -10.41 9.97
N LEU A 71 -8.38 -10.88 9.89
CA LEU A 71 -9.41 -10.38 8.98
C LEU A 71 -10.20 -9.20 9.55
N LEU A 72 -10.11 -8.91 10.85
CA LEU A 72 -10.87 -7.83 11.48
C LEU A 72 -10.69 -6.46 10.80
N PRO A 73 -9.47 -6.05 10.38
CA PRO A 73 -9.32 -4.79 9.66
C PRO A 73 -10.09 -4.73 8.33
N LEU A 74 -10.30 -5.87 7.66
CA LEU A 74 -11.06 -5.93 6.40
C LEU A 74 -12.57 -5.76 6.62
N ALA A 75 -13.06 -6.07 7.81
CA ALA A 75 -14.46 -5.87 8.16
C ALA A 75 -14.79 -4.41 8.47
N THR A 76 -13.78 -3.54 8.57
CA THR A 76 -13.90 -2.13 8.92
C THR A 76 -13.71 -1.27 7.69
N SER A 77 -14.56 -0.26 7.48
CA SER A 77 -14.34 0.73 6.43
C SER A 77 -13.06 1.53 6.70
N PRO A 78 -12.22 1.82 5.68
CA PRO A 78 -11.04 2.67 5.83
C PRO A 78 -11.36 4.04 6.48
N ILE A 79 -12.48 4.63 6.14
CA ILE A 79 -12.95 5.89 6.72
C ILE A 79 -13.24 5.73 8.22
N THR A 80 -13.94 4.66 8.60
CA THR A 80 -14.24 4.37 10.02
C THR A 80 -12.97 4.15 10.83
N LEU A 81 -12.00 3.45 10.26
CA LEU A 81 -10.69 3.23 10.87
C LEU A 81 -9.94 4.54 11.08
N ALA A 82 -9.89 5.40 10.06
CA ALA A 82 -9.26 6.71 10.15
C ALA A 82 -9.96 7.63 11.18
N PHE A 83 -11.29 7.58 11.24
CA PHE A 83 -12.07 8.29 12.25
C PHE A 83 -11.76 7.78 13.67
N GLY A 84 -11.61 6.46 13.83
CA GLY A 84 -11.15 5.86 15.09
C GLY A 84 -9.75 6.36 15.51
N TYR A 85 -8.82 6.49 14.56
CA TYR A 85 -7.50 7.08 14.83
C TYR A 85 -7.60 8.54 15.27
N LEU A 86 -8.45 9.31 14.61
CA LEU A 86 -8.66 10.73 14.92
C LEU A 86 -9.16 10.94 16.34
N LEU A 87 -10.05 10.05 16.80
CA LEU A 87 -10.60 10.10 18.16
C LEU A 87 -9.64 9.57 19.22
N ALA A 88 -8.99 8.42 18.94
CA ALA A 88 -8.17 7.73 19.93
C ALA A 88 -6.73 8.25 20.01
N TYR A 89 -6.17 8.72 18.87
CA TYR A 89 -4.77 9.10 18.74
C TYR A 89 -4.58 10.41 17.96
N PRO A 90 -5.11 11.56 18.45
CA PRO A 90 -5.02 12.84 17.71
C PRO A 90 -3.59 13.25 17.36
N ALA A 91 -2.64 13.00 18.27
CA ALA A 91 -1.22 13.30 18.03
C ALA A 91 -0.63 12.48 16.88
N LEU A 92 -1.08 11.24 16.70
CA LEU A 92 -0.64 10.37 15.58
C LEU A 92 -1.18 10.91 14.26
N VAL A 93 -2.44 11.31 14.23
CA VAL A 93 -3.10 11.84 13.01
C VAL A 93 -2.44 13.13 12.54
N THR A 94 -2.01 13.99 13.46
CA THR A 94 -1.29 15.22 13.11
C THR A 94 0.17 15.00 12.72
N SER A 95 0.68 13.78 12.88
CA SER A 95 2.04 13.41 12.52
C SER A 95 2.14 12.89 11.09
N PHE A 96 3.36 12.88 10.55
CA PHE A 96 3.71 12.23 9.30
C PHE A 96 3.30 10.74 9.24
N TRP A 97 3.33 10.04 10.38
CA TRP A 97 3.10 8.60 10.49
C TRP A 97 1.63 8.19 10.43
N GLY A 98 0.70 9.13 10.58
CA GLY A 98 -0.73 8.81 10.57
C GLY A 98 -1.18 8.06 9.30
N ILE A 99 -0.80 8.57 8.13
CA ILE A 99 -1.15 7.97 6.83
C ILE A 99 -0.44 6.61 6.63
N PRO A 100 0.90 6.49 6.77
CA PRO A 100 1.58 5.21 6.61
C PRO A 100 1.06 4.09 7.51
N LEU A 101 0.75 4.39 8.77
CA LEU A 101 0.24 3.41 9.71
C LEU A 101 -1.20 2.95 9.37
N ALA A 102 -2.07 3.89 8.98
CA ALA A 102 -3.42 3.56 8.53
C ALA A 102 -3.39 2.64 7.29
N HIS A 103 -2.59 3.00 6.28
CA HIS A 103 -2.43 2.19 5.08
C HIS A 103 -1.80 0.83 5.37
N ALA A 104 -0.80 0.77 6.27
CA ALA A 104 -0.18 -0.48 6.69
C ALA A 104 -1.19 -1.42 7.38
N LEU A 105 -2.06 -0.89 8.23
CA LEU A 105 -3.10 -1.67 8.88
C LEU A 105 -4.12 -2.22 7.89
N LEU A 106 -4.47 -1.46 6.85
CA LEU A 106 -5.36 -1.92 5.78
C LEU A 106 -4.69 -2.98 4.87
N ALA A 107 -3.39 -2.86 4.62
CA ALA A 107 -2.62 -3.80 3.82
C ALA A 107 -2.22 -5.07 4.59
N PHE A 108 -2.10 -5.00 5.91
CA PHE A 108 -1.66 -6.08 6.79
C PHE A 108 -2.36 -7.43 6.55
N PRO A 109 -3.71 -7.51 6.44
CA PRO A 109 -4.40 -8.79 6.23
C PRO A 109 -3.99 -9.47 4.92
N PHE A 110 -3.77 -8.70 3.87
CA PHE A 110 -3.34 -9.22 2.57
C PHE A 110 -1.94 -9.80 2.63
N VAL A 111 -1.03 -9.12 3.35
CA VAL A 111 0.32 -9.63 3.59
C VAL A 111 0.27 -10.93 4.40
N ALA A 112 -0.46 -10.94 5.51
CA ALA A 112 -0.60 -12.12 6.35
C ALA A 112 -1.18 -13.31 5.58
N ARG A 113 -2.24 -13.08 4.79
CA ARG A 113 -2.89 -14.11 3.97
C ARG A 113 -2.06 -14.61 2.80
N THR A 114 -1.12 -13.82 2.31
CA THR A 114 -0.17 -14.24 1.27
C THR A 114 0.98 -15.06 1.88
N LEU A 115 1.50 -14.65 3.02
CA LEU A 115 2.67 -15.27 3.63
C LEU A 115 2.34 -16.54 4.42
N LEU A 116 1.21 -16.59 5.12
CA LEU A 116 0.88 -17.73 6.00
C LEU A 116 0.78 -19.06 5.25
N PRO A 117 0.08 -19.19 4.11
CA PRO A 117 0.08 -20.43 3.32
C PRO A 117 1.47 -20.79 2.80
N ALA A 118 2.26 -19.80 2.35
CA ALA A 118 3.61 -20.03 1.87
C ALA A 118 4.53 -20.56 2.97
N MET A 119 4.42 -20.04 4.20
CA MET A 119 5.16 -20.53 5.36
C MET A 119 4.76 -21.97 5.73
N ARG A 120 3.47 -22.30 5.68
CA ARG A 120 2.95 -23.65 5.94
C ARG A 120 3.34 -24.67 4.88
N ALA A 121 3.62 -24.22 3.66
CA ALA A 121 4.05 -25.05 2.54
C ALA A 121 5.56 -25.33 2.53
N LEU A 122 6.35 -24.70 3.40
CA LEU A 122 7.78 -24.95 3.46
C LEU A 122 8.04 -26.41 3.88
N PRO A 123 8.90 -27.14 3.13
CA PRO A 123 9.22 -28.54 3.47
C PRO A 123 9.91 -28.62 4.83
N PRO A 124 9.39 -29.40 5.80
CA PRO A 124 9.97 -29.49 7.15
C PRO A 124 11.41 -30.01 7.14
N GLY A 125 11.74 -30.92 6.22
CA GLY A 125 13.08 -31.49 6.11
C GLY A 125 14.19 -30.47 5.80
N GLN A 126 13.89 -29.32 5.21
CA GLN A 126 14.89 -28.28 4.96
C GLN A 126 15.32 -27.57 6.25
N LEU A 127 14.39 -27.37 7.17
CA LEU A 127 14.66 -26.77 8.48
C LEU A 127 15.38 -27.77 9.41
N GLU A 128 14.98 -29.04 9.35
CA GLU A 128 15.62 -30.11 10.08
C GLU A 128 17.08 -30.30 9.59
N ALA A 129 17.32 -30.31 8.29
CA ALA A 129 18.66 -30.36 7.72
C ALA A 129 19.53 -29.15 8.13
N ALA A 130 18.96 -27.96 8.17
CA ALA A 130 19.67 -26.78 8.66
C ALA A 130 20.04 -26.91 10.15
N ALA A 131 19.13 -27.47 10.96
CA ALA A 131 19.38 -27.72 12.40
C ALA A 131 20.45 -28.77 12.62
N THR A 132 20.46 -29.87 11.85
CA THR A 132 21.50 -30.91 11.92
C THR A 132 22.89 -30.40 11.55
N LEU A 133 22.94 -29.40 10.65
CA LEU A 133 24.18 -28.68 10.28
C LEU A 133 24.57 -27.60 11.30
N GLY A 134 23.90 -27.49 12.45
CA GLY A 134 24.22 -26.55 13.52
C GLY A 134 23.74 -25.12 13.27
N ALA A 135 22.76 -24.90 12.38
CA ALA A 135 22.19 -23.58 12.19
C ALA A 135 21.32 -23.20 13.40
N SER A 136 21.57 -22.03 13.99
CA SER A 136 20.66 -21.44 14.98
C SER A 136 19.32 -21.04 14.31
N PRO A 137 18.21 -20.93 15.07
CA PRO A 137 16.90 -20.56 14.50
C PRO A 137 16.92 -19.28 13.67
N GLY A 138 17.63 -18.26 14.13
CA GLY A 138 17.79 -17.01 13.37
C GLY A 138 18.59 -17.21 12.08
N ARG A 139 19.62 -18.08 12.08
CA ARG A 139 20.40 -18.40 10.88
C ARG A 139 19.55 -19.19 9.88
N ALA A 140 18.75 -20.14 10.34
CA ALA A 140 17.80 -20.89 9.51
C ALA A 140 16.77 -19.95 8.88
N LEU A 141 16.20 -19.00 9.65
CA LEU A 141 15.28 -17.99 9.14
C LEU A 141 15.91 -17.17 8.01
N TRP A 142 17.09 -16.60 8.23
CA TRP A 142 17.71 -15.69 7.25
C TRP A 142 18.29 -16.41 6.02
N ARG A 143 18.82 -17.61 6.17
CA ARG A 143 19.53 -18.34 5.11
C ARG A 143 18.70 -19.38 4.38
N VAL A 144 17.59 -19.84 4.99
CA VAL A 144 16.74 -20.89 4.42
C VAL A 144 15.32 -20.38 4.21
N GLU A 145 14.62 -19.96 5.27
CA GLU A 145 13.21 -19.63 5.18
C GLU A 145 12.94 -18.37 4.32
N LEU A 146 13.64 -17.27 4.60
CA LEU A 146 13.44 -16.00 3.87
C LEU A 146 13.72 -16.11 2.37
N PRO A 147 14.81 -16.76 1.91
CA PRO A 147 15.01 -17.01 0.50
C PRO A 147 13.90 -17.82 -0.15
N LEU A 148 13.41 -18.87 0.52
CA LEU A 148 12.30 -19.69 0.02
C LEU A 148 10.96 -18.94 0.00
N LEU A 149 10.77 -18.00 0.93
CA LEU A 149 9.56 -17.17 1.00
C LEU A 149 9.63 -15.95 0.09
N ARG A 150 10.75 -15.70 -0.59
CA ARG A 150 10.95 -14.51 -1.42
C ARG A 150 9.86 -14.28 -2.46
N PRO A 151 9.37 -15.28 -3.21
CA PRO A 151 8.27 -15.06 -4.16
C PRO A 151 6.97 -14.62 -3.48
N ALA A 152 6.66 -15.20 -2.32
CA ALA A 152 5.50 -14.81 -1.53
C ALA A 152 5.66 -13.40 -0.93
N LEU A 153 6.86 -13.05 -0.47
CA LEU A 153 7.18 -11.70 0.02
C LEU A 153 7.03 -10.64 -1.08
N VAL A 154 7.52 -10.93 -2.29
CA VAL A 154 7.37 -10.02 -3.43
C VAL A 154 5.89 -9.85 -3.80
N THR A 155 5.11 -10.93 -3.80
CA THR A 155 3.68 -10.87 -4.05
C THR A 155 2.94 -10.07 -2.97
N ALA A 156 3.26 -10.31 -1.70
CA ALA A 156 2.70 -9.56 -0.58
C ALA A 156 3.05 -8.07 -0.64
N ALA A 157 4.29 -7.73 -1.01
CA ALA A 157 4.73 -6.37 -1.23
C ALA A 157 3.95 -5.67 -2.35
N ALA A 158 3.73 -6.38 -3.47
CA ALA A 158 2.97 -5.84 -4.61
C ALA A 158 1.52 -5.52 -4.21
N PHE A 159 0.86 -6.42 -3.46
CA PHE A 159 -0.49 -6.15 -2.95
C PHE A 159 -0.51 -5.00 -1.96
N ALA A 160 0.38 -4.98 -0.97
CA ALA A 160 0.44 -3.90 0.03
C ALA A 160 0.68 -2.54 -0.63
N PHE A 161 1.58 -2.47 -1.61
CA PHE A 161 1.85 -1.27 -2.38
C PHE A 161 0.63 -0.80 -3.18
N ALA A 162 -0.04 -1.71 -3.90
CA ALA A 162 -1.22 -1.38 -4.70
C ALA A 162 -2.38 -0.87 -3.83
N ILE A 163 -2.61 -1.51 -2.67
CA ILE A 163 -3.62 -1.08 -1.70
C ILE A 163 -3.30 0.34 -1.21
N SER A 164 -2.06 0.60 -0.80
CA SER A 164 -1.66 1.91 -0.30
C SER A 164 -1.70 3.00 -1.37
N MET A 165 -1.32 2.69 -2.62
CA MET A 165 -1.41 3.64 -3.74
C MET A 165 -2.84 4.05 -4.06
N GLY A 166 -3.79 3.12 -3.94
CA GLY A 166 -5.21 3.36 -4.21
C GLY A 166 -6.00 3.85 -2.99
N GLU A 167 -5.38 3.92 -1.81
CA GLU A 167 -6.12 4.25 -0.60
C GLU A 167 -6.50 5.73 -0.56
N PHE A 168 -7.81 5.95 -0.53
CA PHE A 168 -8.41 7.29 -0.53
C PHE A 168 -9.17 7.57 0.78
N GLY A 169 -9.94 6.61 1.27
CA GLY A 169 -10.89 6.82 2.36
C GLY A 169 -10.24 7.22 3.68
N ALA A 170 -9.23 6.48 4.11
CA ALA A 170 -8.47 6.82 5.31
C ALA A 170 -7.66 8.09 5.09
N THR A 171 -7.02 8.22 3.92
CA THR A 171 -6.21 9.39 3.60
C THR A 171 -7.02 10.67 3.62
N LEU A 172 -8.26 10.65 3.12
CA LEU A 172 -9.11 11.85 3.07
C LEU A 172 -9.33 12.47 4.45
N LEU A 173 -9.47 11.65 5.49
CA LEU A 173 -9.64 12.11 6.88
C LEU A 173 -8.32 12.48 7.58
N LEU A 174 -7.23 11.83 7.20
CA LEU A 174 -5.93 12.00 7.85
C LEU A 174 -5.04 13.02 7.12
N VAL A 175 -5.43 13.43 5.91
CA VAL A 175 -4.59 14.26 5.05
C VAL A 175 -4.49 15.69 5.56
N ARG A 176 -3.27 16.21 5.48
CA ARG A 176 -2.96 17.65 5.57
C ARG A 176 -2.56 18.13 4.18
N SER A 177 -2.63 19.44 3.94
CA SER A 177 -2.31 20.04 2.64
C SER A 177 -0.93 19.63 2.11
N GLU A 178 0.05 19.48 3.00
CA GLU A 178 1.42 19.07 2.69
C GLU A 178 1.58 17.59 2.34
N TYR A 179 0.64 16.72 2.80
CA TYR A 179 0.68 15.26 2.65
C TYR A 179 -0.34 14.72 1.65
N ALA A 180 -0.90 15.58 0.80
CA ALA A 180 -1.87 15.16 -0.20
C ALA A 180 -1.28 14.08 -1.13
N THR A 181 -2.05 12.99 -1.29
CA THR A 181 -1.74 11.89 -2.19
C THR A 181 -2.44 12.06 -3.54
N LEU A 182 -2.08 11.24 -4.54
CA LEU A 182 -2.73 11.27 -5.85
C LEU A 182 -4.24 11.06 -5.78
N PRO A 183 -4.80 10.06 -5.03
CA PRO A 183 -6.23 9.91 -4.90
C PRO A 183 -6.93 11.14 -4.32
N VAL A 184 -6.34 11.79 -3.32
CA VAL A 184 -6.89 13.03 -2.74
C VAL A 184 -6.80 14.18 -3.74
N ALA A 185 -5.71 14.28 -4.50
CA ALA A 185 -5.55 15.30 -5.54
C ALA A 185 -6.54 15.11 -6.70
N ILE A 186 -6.90 13.87 -7.03
CA ILE A 186 -7.96 13.57 -8.02
C ILE A 186 -9.31 14.06 -7.47
N TYR A 187 -9.62 13.70 -6.24
CA TYR A 187 -10.89 14.10 -5.60
C TYR A 187 -11.06 15.62 -5.50
N ASP A 188 -10.00 16.34 -5.10
CA ASP A 188 -10.01 17.81 -5.05
C ASP A 188 -10.35 18.43 -6.40
N ARG A 189 -9.78 17.91 -7.50
CA ARG A 189 -10.06 18.42 -8.85
C ARG A 189 -11.46 18.07 -9.33
N LEU A 190 -11.98 16.89 -9.01
CA LEU A 190 -13.35 16.49 -9.32
C LEU A 190 -14.38 17.37 -8.60
N GLY A 191 -14.07 17.85 -7.41
CA GLY A 191 -14.91 18.77 -6.63
C GLY A 191 -14.94 20.20 -7.17
N ARG A 192 -14.08 20.56 -8.13
CA ARG A 192 -13.99 21.90 -8.71
C ARG A 192 -14.75 21.98 -10.04
N PRO A 193 -15.51 23.04 -10.30
CA PRO A 193 -16.24 23.20 -11.55
C PRO A 193 -15.27 23.48 -12.74
N GLY A 194 -15.63 22.96 -13.90
CA GLY A 194 -14.97 23.26 -15.16
C GLY A 194 -14.34 22.06 -15.85
N ALA A 195 -14.43 22.02 -17.18
CA ALA A 195 -13.93 20.94 -18.03
C ALA A 195 -12.40 20.72 -17.86
N ALA A 196 -11.65 21.79 -17.64
CA ALA A 196 -10.20 21.72 -17.42
C ALA A 196 -9.86 20.97 -16.12
N MET A 197 -10.59 21.18 -15.03
CA MET A 197 -10.39 20.48 -13.74
C MET A 197 -10.73 19.00 -13.88
N TYR A 198 -11.82 18.67 -14.57
CA TYR A 198 -12.19 17.30 -14.87
C TYR A 198 -11.12 16.60 -15.73
N GLY A 199 -10.61 17.25 -16.78
CA GLY A 199 -9.52 16.71 -17.60
C GLY A 199 -8.23 16.47 -16.80
N GLN A 200 -7.87 17.36 -15.88
CA GLN A 200 -6.74 17.17 -14.97
C GLN A 200 -6.95 15.99 -14.01
N ALA A 201 -8.15 15.83 -13.47
CA ALA A 201 -8.48 14.69 -12.60
C ALA A 201 -8.32 13.34 -13.34
N LEU A 202 -8.81 13.26 -14.58
CA LEU A 202 -8.63 12.09 -15.44
C LEU A 202 -7.15 11.82 -15.75
N ALA A 203 -6.37 12.85 -16.04
CA ALA A 203 -4.94 12.71 -16.30
C ALA A 203 -4.19 12.18 -15.07
N LEU A 204 -4.53 12.66 -13.86
CA LEU A 204 -3.98 12.13 -12.60
C LEU A 204 -4.39 10.68 -12.37
N ALA A 205 -5.64 10.29 -12.66
CA ALA A 205 -6.10 8.91 -12.54
C ALA A 205 -5.33 7.97 -13.47
N VAL A 206 -5.05 8.40 -14.71
CA VAL A 206 -4.19 7.66 -15.65
C VAL A 206 -2.77 7.50 -15.10
N VAL A 207 -2.18 8.57 -14.54
CA VAL A 207 -0.85 8.50 -13.91
C VAL A 207 -0.84 7.51 -12.75
N LEU A 208 -1.85 7.57 -11.87
CA LEU A 208 -1.99 6.64 -10.74
C LEU A 208 -2.10 5.19 -11.22
N MET A 209 -2.94 4.93 -12.22
CA MET A 209 -3.14 3.60 -12.81
C MET A 209 -1.85 3.06 -13.42
N LEU A 210 -1.17 3.83 -14.26
CA LEU A 210 0.06 3.43 -14.92
C LEU A 210 1.19 3.18 -13.92
N LEU A 211 1.33 4.04 -12.91
CA LEU A 211 2.35 3.91 -11.89
C LEU A 211 2.13 2.66 -11.04
N THR A 212 0.89 2.43 -10.59
CA THR A 212 0.55 1.24 -9.81
C THR A 212 0.77 -0.04 -10.62
N ALA A 213 0.31 -0.06 -11.88
CA ALA A 213 0.52 -1.19 -12.78
C ALA A 213 2.01 -1.44 -13.05
N LEU A 214 2.80 -0.39 -13.30
CA LEU A 214 4.24 -0.50 -13.55
C LEU A 214 4.96 -1.12 -12.35
N VAL A 215 4.74 -0.59 -11.14
CA VAL A 215 5.39 -1.11 -9.93
C VAL A 215 4.97 -2.56 -9.67
N MET A 216 3.68 -2.86 -9.84
CA MET A 216 3.17 -4.22 -9.67
C MET A 216 3.80 -5.20 -10.66
N LEU A 217 3.91 -4.83 -11.94
CA LEU A 217 4.57 -5.64 -12.97
C LEU A 217 6.07 -5.83 -12.69
N LEU A 218 6.78 -4.78 -12.26
CA LEU A 218 8.21 -4.86 -11.92
C LEU A 218 8.45 -5.80 -10.74
N LEU A 219 7.63 -5.71 -9.69
CA LEU A 219 7.72 -6.60 -8.55
C LEU A 219 7.43 -8.05 -8.94
N GLN A 220 6.38 -8.31 -9.71
CA GLN A 220 6.02 -9.67 -10.14
C GLN A 220 7.07 -10.29 -11.07
N ARG A 221 7.70 -9.51 -11.96
CA ARG A 221 8.78 -10.01 -12.81
C ARG A 221 9.97 -10.48 -11.98
N ARG A 222 10.37 -9.74 -10.94
CA ARG A 222 11.45 -10.14 -10.03
C ARG A 222 11.13 -11.39 -9.22
N GLY A 223 9.87 -11.65 -8.92
CA GLY A 223 9.43 -12.87 -8.24
C GLY A 223 9.46 -14.12 -9.11
N ARG A 224 9.40 -13.96 -10.46
CA ARG A 224 9.38 -15.09 -11.43
C ARG A 224 10.74 -15.45 -12.02
N SER A 225 11.73 -14.58 -11.97
CA SER A 225 13.02 -14.78 -12.65
C SER A 225 13.99 -15.70 -11.90
N GLU A 226 13.56 -16.36 -10.84
CA GLU A 226 14.43 -17.17 -9.97
C GLU A 226 13.99 -18.66 -9.87
N PHE A 227 13.17 -19.13 -10.84
CA PHE A 227 12.85 -20.56 -11.00
C PHE A 227 13.44 -21.12 -12.29
#